data_c8f3a94f3b4645e1af3bf005a25e804e
#
_entry.id   c8f3a94f3b4645e1af3bf005a25e804e
#
_cell.length_a   1.000
_cell.length_b   1.000
_cell.length_c   1.000
_cell.angle_alpha   90.00
_cell.angle_beta   90.00
_cell.angle_gamma   90.00
#
_symmetry.space_group_name_H-M   'P 1'
#
loop_
_entity.id
_entity.type
_entity.pdbx_description
1 polymer ?
#
loop_
_entity_poly.entity_id
_entity_poly.type
_entity_poly.pdbx_seq_one_letter_code
_entity_poly.pdbx_strand_id
1 'polypeptide(L)'
;PSLDWGDRDLSVAISKIQKKRKVDLVIFGHMHNRLKRNLGLREMFKIDNKGTAYLNTAVVPRYKKDVEGKLLINFSWVEFEEKKLKQVFHRWYSESGEIYEEDKFF
;
A
#
# COMPACT_ATOMS: atom_id res chain seq x y z
N PRO A 1 5.03 -18.20 -3.26
CA PRO A 1 5.86 -17.29 -2.48
C PRO A 1 5.12 -16.81 -1.27
N SER A 2 5.78 -16.83 -0.17
CA SER A 2 5.20 -16.31 1.05
C SER A 2 5.11 -14.80 0.93
N LEU A 3 3.89 -14.28 0.95
CA LEU A 3 3.69 -12.87 1.12
C LEU A 3 3.78 -12.59 2.61
N ASP A 4 4.66 -11.68 2.97
CA ASP A 4 4.85 -11.28 4.36
C ASP A 4 3.77 -10.28 4.80
N TRP A 5 2.60 -10.33 4.16
CA TRP A 5 1.65 -9.23 4.27
C TRP A 5 0.28 -9.61 4.79
N GLY A 6 0.00 -10.83 4.87
CA GLY A 6 -1.31 -11.26 5.29
C GLY A 6 -1.25 -12.61 5.94
N ASP A 7 -2.35 -13.02 6.48
CA ASP A 7 -2.45 -14.35 7.01
C ASP A 7 -2.67 -15.36 5.88
N ARG A 8 -2.58 -16.62 6.24
CA ARG A 8 -2.74 -17.71 5.31
C ARG A 8 -4.14 -17.75 4.69
N ASP A 9 -5.15 -17.39 5.45
CA ASP A 9 -6.54 -17.41 4.98
C ASP A 9 -6.75 -16.40 3.86
N LEU A 10 -6.14 -15.24 3.96
CA LEU A 10 -6.19 -14.22 2.92
C LEU A 10 -5.53 -14.71 1.64
N SER A 11 -4.34 -15.32 1.74
CA SER A 11 -3.64 -15.88 0.59
C SER A 11 -4.45 -16.96 -0.12
N VAL A 12 -5.09 -17.83 0.64
CA VAL A 12 -5.94 -18.89 0.09
C VAL A 12 -7.15 -18.30 -0.61
N ALA A 13 -7.80 -17.31 -0.01
CA ALA A 13 -8.97 -16.66 -0.60
C ALA A 13 -8.61 -15.99 -1.93
N ILE A 14 -7.50 -15.27 -1.97
CA ILE A 14 -7.04 -14.60 -3.19
C ILE A 14 -6.75 -15.63 -4.29
N SER A 15 -6.06 -16.72 -3.97
CA SER A 15 -5.76 -17.77 -4.93
C SER A 15 -7.02 -18.38 -5.54
N LYS A 16 -8.05 -18.58 -4.72
CA LYS A 16 -9.34 -19.10 -5.20
C LYS A 16 -10.03 -18.14 -6.16
N ILE A 17 -10.00 -16.86 -5.85
CA ILE A 17 -10.59 -15.82 -6.71
C ILE A 17 -9.84 -15.75 -8.03
N GLN A 18 -8.50 -15.79 -8.00
CA GLN A 18 -7.66 -15.71 -9.18
C GLN A 18 -7.90 -16.85 -10.19
N LYS A 19 -8.41 -17.97 -9.73
CA LYS A 19 -8.79 -19.08 -10.61
C LYS A 19 -10.03 -18.78 -11.44
N LYS A 20 -10.88 -17.87 -10.98
CA LYS A 20 -12.16 -17.57 -11.61
C LYS A 20 -12.17 -16.26 -12.37
N ARG A 21 -11.34 -15.31 -11.95
CA ARG A 21 -11.26 -13.99 -12.56
C ARG A 21 -9.93 -13.34 -12.25
N LYS A 22 -9.56 -12.37 -13.06
CA LYS A 22 -8.38 -11.59 -12.80
C LYS A 22 -8.64 -10.68 -11.60
N VAL A 23 -7.67 -10.63 -10.69
CA VAL A 23 -7.66 -9.69 -9.58
C VAL A 23 -6.57 -8.68 -9.87
N ASP A 24 -6.93 -7.40 -10.01
CA ASP A 24 -5.97 -6.36 -10.34
C ASP A 24 -5.25 -5.80 -9.12
N LEU A 25 -5.98 -5.63 -8.02
CA LEU A 25 -5.43 -4.99 -6.83
C LEU A 25 -6.05 -5.57 -5.56
N VAL A 26 -5.20 -5.84 -4.59
CA VAL A 26 -5.60 -6.20 -3.23
C VAL A 26 -5.06 -5.11 -2.31
N ILE A 27 -5.95 -4.49 -1.54
CA ILE A 27 -5.58 -3.47 -0.55
C ILE A 27 -5.78 -4.06 0.83
N PHE A 28 -4.80 -3.91 1.69
CA PHE A 28 -4.90 -4.37 3.06
C PHE A 28 -4.19 -3.41 4.01
N GLY A 29 -4.49 -3.52 5.29
CA GLY A 29 -3.85 -2.76 6.34
C GLY A 29 -3.33 -3.70 7.41
N HIS A 30 -3.27 -3.23 8.64
CA HIS A 30 -2.88 -4.00 9.81
C HIS A 30 -1.37 -4.31 9.91
N MET A 31 -0.71 -4.65 8.82
CA MET A 31 0.72 -4.93 8.84
C MET A 31 1.47 -3.62 8.68
N HIS A 32 1.88 -3.04 9.81
CA HIS A 32 2.50 -1.72 9.86
C HIS A 32 3.74 -1.64 8.96
N ASN A 33 4.02 -0.45 8.45
CA ASN A 33 5.14 -0.22 7.56
C ASN A 33 6.51 -0.46 8.22
N ARG A 34 6.60 -0.37 9.56
CA ARG A 34 7.83 -0.65 10.28
C ARG A 34 7.83 -2.07 10.81
N LEU A 35 8.95 -2.74 10.63
CA LEU A 35 9.15 -4.06 11.19
C LEU A 35 9.47 -3.93 12.68
N LYS A 36 9.14 -4.98 13.45
CA LYS A 36 9.43 -5.02 14.88
C LYS A 36 10.93 -4.94 15.11
N ARG A 37 11.32 -4.40 16.26
CA ARG A 37 12.73 -4.31 16.70
C ARG A 37 13.61 -3.50 15.75
N ASN A 38 13.04 -2.52 15.07
CA ASN A 38 13.80 -1.66 14.15
C ASN A 38 14.53 -2.43 13.05
N LEU A 39 13.94 -3.52 12.59
CA LEU A 39 14.52 -4.32 11.50
C LEU A 39 14.33 -3.69 10.12
N GLY A 40 13.87 -2.43 10.07
CA GLY A 40 13.69 -1.70 8.83
C GLY A 40 12.24 -1.47 8.48
N LEU A 41 11.99 -1.21 7.22
CA LEU A 41 10.65 -0.96 6.71
C LEU A 41 10.14 -2.18 5.96
N ARG A 42 8.86 -2.45 6.12
CA ARG A 42 8.19 -3.51 5.37
C ARG A 42 8.00 -3.09 3.92
N GLU A 43 8.09 -4.03 3.02
CA GLU A 43 7.71 -3.80 1.64
C GLU A 43 6.21 -3.50 1.57
N MET A 44 5.85 -2.36 1.00
CA MET A 44 4.47 -1.87 1.01
C MET A 44 3.70 -2.18 -0.28
N PHE A 45 4.40 -2.61 -1.31
CA PHE A 45 3.78 -2.90 -2.60
C PHE A 45 4.49 -4.04 -3.31
N LYS A 46 3.72 -4.90 -3.98
CA LYS A 46 4.27 -6.01 -4.76
C LYS A 46 3.27 -6.46 -5.82
N ILE A 47 3.78 -6.99 -6.91
CA ILE A 47 2.96 -7.61 -7.95
C ILE A 47 3.36 -9.08 -8.03
N ASP A 48 2.37 -9.98 -7.99
CA ASP A 48 2.63 -11.41 -8.08
C ASP A 48 2.79 -11.88 -9.53
N ASN A 49 3.04 -13.17 -9.73
CA ASN A 49 3.25 -13.72 -11.05
C ASN A 49 1.98 -13.81 -11.90
N LYS A 50 0.83 -13.54 -11.33
CA LYS A 50 -0.45 -13.48 -12.04
C LYS A 50 -0.86 -12.05 -12.38
N GLY A 51 -0.02 -11.07 -12.05
CA GLY A 51 -0.28 -9.67 -12.32
C GLY A 51 -1.16 -8.97 -11.29
N THR A 52 -1.44 -9.60 -10.15
CA THR A 52 -2.19 -8.97 -9.07
C THR A 52 -1.25 -8.11 -8.23
N ALA A 53 -1.62 -6.85 -8.04
CA ALA A 53 -0.88 -5.92 -7.19
C ALA A 53 -1.39 -6.01 -5.75
N TYR A 54 -0.49 -5.92 -4.80
CA TYR A 54 -0.79 -5.95 -3.38
C TYR A 54 -0.29 -4.66 -2.75
N LEU A 55 -1.19 -3.89 -2.17
CA LEU A 55 -0.87 -2.61 -1.55
C LEU A 55 -1.17 -2.66 -0.06
N ASN A 56 -0.13 -2.46 0.75
CA ASN A 56 -0.28 -2.30 2.19
C ASN A 56 -0.44 -0.81 2.48
N THR A 57 -1.56 -0.43 3.10
CA THR A 57 -1.86 0.97 3.42
C THR A 57 -1.53 1.33 4.87
N ALA A 58 -0.96 0.41 5.62
CA ALA A 58 -0.72 0.60 7.05
C ALA A 58 0.55 1.38 7.34
N VAL A 59 0.62 2.61 6.87
CA VAL A 59 1.69 3.55 7.23
C VAL A 59 1.38 4.07 8.63
N VAL A 60 2.27 3.81 9.58
CA VAL A 60 2.09 4.20 10.98
C VAL A 60 3.34 4.93 11.46
N PRO A 61 3.19 6.09 12.07
CA PRO A 61 1.94 6.84 12.26
C PRO A 61 1.42 7.45 10.95
N ARG A 62 0.10 7.69 10.87
CA ARG A 62 -0.50 8.33 9.70
C ARG A 62 -0.36 9.84 9.70
N TYR A 63 0.14 10.39 10.80
CA TYR A 63 0.34 11.81 10.97
C TYR A 63 1.80 12.06 11.25
N LYS A 64 2.33 13.13 10.72
CA LYS A 64 3.61 13.67 11.15
C LYS A 64 3.58 15.18 10.97
N LYS A 65 4.61 15.86 11.46
CA LYS A 65 4.76 17.30 11.26
C LYS A 65 5.93 17.55 10.33
N ASP A 66 5.81 18.58 9.50
CA ASP A 66 6.93 19.01 8.67
C ASP A 66 7.93 19.82 9.54
N VAL A 67 8.96 20.35 8.88
CA VAL A 67 10.01 21.10 9.60
C VAL A 67 9.50 22.38 10.23
N GLU A 68 8.35 22.88 9.75
CA GLU A 68 7.71 24.08 10.30
C GLU A 68 6.63 23.74 11.33
N GLY A 69 6.45 22.47 11.65
CA GLY A 69 5.46 22.02 12.62
C GLY A 69 4.06 21.90 12.07
N LYS A 70 3.88 21.96 10.75
CA LYS A 70 2.57 21.80 10.13
C LYS A 70 2.22 20.32 10.00
N LEU A 71 0.95 20.01 10.25
CA LEU A 71 0.46 18.64 10.20
C LEU A 71 0.45 18.09 8.78
N LEU A 72 0.97 16.87 8.63
CA LEU A 72 0.91 16.09 7.40
C LEU A 72 0.16 14.80 7.66
N ILE A 73 -0.61 14.37 6.68
CA ILE A 73 -1.43 13.16 6.77
C ILE A 73 -1.09 12.24 5.62
N ASN A 74 -0.94 10.95 5.90
CA ASN A 74 -0.63 9.96 4.88
C ASN A 74 -1.88 9.30 4.32
N PHE A 75 -1.94 9.27 2.99
CA PHE A 75 -2.96 8.53 2.25
C PHE A 75 -2.32 7.74 1.13
N SER A 76 -2.95 6.64 0.78
CA SER A 76 -2.61 5.91 -0.42
C SER A 76 -3.44 6.45 -1.58
N TRP A 77 -2.82 6.57 -2.73
CA TRP A 77 -3.48 7.05 -3.94
C TRP A 77 -3.32 6.01 -5.03
N VAL A 78 -4.43 5.58 -5.61
CA VAL A 78 -4.44 4.55 -6.65
C VAL A 78 -5.21 5.07 -7.85
N GLU A 79 -4.62 4.98 -9.03
CA GLU A 79 -5.26 5.38 -10.26
C GLU A 79 -5.45 4.20 -11.20
N PHE A 80 -6.63 4.10 -11.77
CA PHE A 80 -6.95 3.15 -12.83
C PHE A 80 -7.22 3.91 -14.13
N GLU A 81 -6.86 3.30 -15.24
CA GLU A 81 -7.20 3.79 -16.55
C GLU A 81 -7.69 2.63 -17.39
N GLU A 82 -8.89 2.76 -17.94
CA GLU A 82 -9.53 1.70 -18.74
C GLU A 82 -9.52 0.34 -18.01
N LYS A 83 -9.88 0.36 -16.74
CA LYS A 83 -9.96 -0.83 -15.88
C LYS A 83 -8.59 -1.46 -15.56
N LYS A 84 -7.51 -0.78 -15.88
CA LYS A 84 -6.15 -1.24 -15.54
C LYS A 84 -5.52 -0.34 -14.51
N LEU A 85 -4.75 -0.96 -13.62
CA LEU A 85 -3.98 -0.23 -12.63
C LEU A 85 -2.93 0.62 -13.35
N LYS A 86 -2.92 1.91 -13.09
CA LYS A 86 -2.02 2.85 -13.76
C LYS A 86 -0.94 3.37 -12.84
N GLN A 87 -1.29 3.85 -11.67
CA GLN A 87 -0.33 4.41 -10.70
C GLN A 87 -0.73 4.08 -9.28
N VAL A 88 0.26 3.90 -8.43
CA VAL A 88 0.07 3.63 -7.00
C VAL A 88 1.10 4.43 -6.22
N PHE A 89 0.63 5.17 -5.22
CA PHE A 89 1.47 5.99 -4.36
C PHE A 89 1.08 5.86 -2.88
N HIS A 90 2.06 6.06 -2.00
CA HIS A 90 1.80 6.56 -0.66
C HIS A 90 2.19 8.02 -0.65
N ARG A 91 1.32 8.89 -0.14
CA ARG A 91 1.54 10.33 -0.16
C ARG A 91 1.31 10.96 1.20
N TRP A 92 2.12 11.96 1.49
CA TRP A 92 1.91 12.85 2.62
C TRP A 92 1.31 14.14 2.10
N TYR A 93 0.15 14.50 2.62
CA TYR A 93 -0.59 15.69 2.23
C TYR A 93 -0.59 16.71 3.35
N SER A 94 -0.51 17.99 2.99
CA SER A 94 -0.74 19.09 3.92
C SER A 94 -2.24 19.22 4.22
N GLU A 95 -2.57 20.01 5.24
CA GLU A 95 -3.97 20.25 5.59
C GLU A 95 -4.75 20.92 4.47
N SER A 96 -4.09 21.66 3.59
CA SER A 96 -4.70 22.27 2.41
C SER A 96 -4.87 21.31 1.25
N GLY A 97 -4.41 20.07 1.39
CA GLY A 97 -4.55 19.05 0.34
C GLY A 97 -3.42 19.01 -0.66
N GLU A 98 -2.32 19.72 -0.41
CA GLU A 98 -1.16 19.70 -1.28
C GLU A 98 -0.28 18.50 -0.97
N ILE A 99 0.32 17.93 -2.01
CA ILE A 99 1.26 16.82 -1.85
C ILE A 99 2.58 17.39 -1.32
N TYR A 100 3.02 16.88 -0.17
CA TYR A 100 4.27 17.28 0.44
C TYR A 100 5.42 16.36 0.02
N GLU A 101 5.19 15.06 0.07
CA GLU A 101 6.12 14.06 -0.42
C GLU A 101 5.36 12.82 -0.85
N GLU A 102 5.95 12.02 -1.72
CA GLU A 102 5.31 10.81 -2.20
C GLU A 102 6.30 9.71 -2.49
N ASP A 103 5.82 8.46 -2.31
CA ASP A 103 6.52 7.25 -2.73
C ASP A 103 5.69 6.64 -3.85
N LYS A 104 6.23 6.59 -5.03
CA LYS A 104 5.57 5.98 -6.18
C LYS A 104 5.98 4.51 -6.26
N PHE A 105 5.00 3.63 -6.25
CA PHE A 105 5.24 2.19 -6.34
C PHE A 105 5.02 1.63 -7.73
N PHE A 106 4.21 2.32 -8.52
CA PHE A 106 3.85 1.76 -9.83
C PHE A 106 3.47 2.85 -10.81
#